data_b0250d171f9b03131aa5aa665d7888d2
#
_entry.id   b0250d171f9b03131aa5aa665d7888d2
#
_cell.length_a   1.000
_cell.length_b   1.000
_cell.length_c   1.000
_cell.angle_alpha   90.00
_cell.angle_beta   90.00
_cell.angle_gamma   90.00
#
_symmetry.space_group_name_H-M   'P 1'
#
loop_
_entity.id
_entity.type
_entity.pdbx_description
1 polymer ?
#
loop_
_entity_poly.entity_id
_entity_poly.type
_entity_poly.pdbx_seq_one_letter_code
_entity_poly.pdbx_strand_id
1 'polypeptide(L)'
;MGGAAHAQRADPLKARKVNRAGVYDVDACFVALSDPTRRAIVHTLLYKPLPAGELAKSVEMSPQALSRHLRVLRKVGLVVEHGLERDARVRVYSARPVALEPVQEWLWHVGNLWQQQLESFKSHAESAHRMRRTRS
;
A
#
# COMPACT_ATOMS: atom_id res chain seq x y z
N MET A 1 -1.55 -26.82 -31.07
CA MET A 1 -2.48 -26.76 -29.91
C MET A 1 -1.76 -26.22 -28.68
N GLY A 2 -1.36 -25.10 -28.63
CA GLY A 2 -0.81 -24.42 -27.50
C GLY A 2 -1.25 -23.01 -27.57
N GLY A 3 -2.52 -22.79 -27.28
CA GLY A 3 -2.93 -21.49 -26.87
C GLY A 3 -2.14 -21.18 -25.61
N ALA A 4 -0.92 -20.67 -25.75
CA ALA A 4 -0.35 -19.92 -24.66
C ALA A 4 -1.39 -18.85 -24.36
N ALA A 5 -2.21 -19.11 -23.38
CA ALA A 5 -2.91 -18.06 -22.73
C ALA A 5 -1.83 -17.11 -22.26
N HIS A 6 -1.50 -16.14 -23.08
CA HIS A 6 -0.98 -14.90 -22.59
C HIS A 6 -2.06 -14.46 -21.61
N ALA A 7 -1.91 -14.89 -20.36
CA ALA A 7 -2.58 -14.26 -19.28
C ALA A 7 -2.25 -12.79 -19.51
N GLN A 8 -3.20 -12.07 -20.03
CA GLN A 8 -3.13 -10.63 -20.07
C GLN A 8 -2.97 -10.24 -18.62
N ARG A 9 -1.73 -10.11 -18.19
CA ARG A 9 -1.44 -9.48 -16.93
C ARG A 9 -2.12 -8.14 -17.03
N ALA A 10 -3.19 -8.00 -16.28
CA ALA A 10 -3.87 -6.73 -16.19
C ALA A 10 -2.80 -5.69 -15.98
N ASP A 11 -2.79 -4.69 -16.84
CA ASP A 11 -1.85 -3.58 -16.76
C ASP A 11 -1.90 -3.04 -15.32
N PRO A 12 -0.83 -3.19 -14.54
CA PRO A 12 -0.82 -2.74 -13.15
C PRO A 12 -1.00 -1.24 -13.04
N LEU A 13 -0.86 -0.53 -14.15
CA LEU A 13 -1.04 0.92 -14.22
C LEU A 13 -2.48 1.32 -14.49
N LYS A 14 -3.34 0.38 -14.87
CA LYS A 14 -4.76 0.64 -14.97
C LYS A 14 -5.39 0.49 -13.59
N ALA A 15 -5.61 1.61 -12.94
CA ALA A 15 -6.34 1.67 -11.69
C ALA A 15 -7.66 0.89 -11.80
N ARG A 16 -7.74 -0.23 -11.12
CA ARG A 16 -9.00 -0.95 -10.98
C ARG A 16 -9.77 -0.27 -9.87
N LYS A 17 -10.81 0.43 -10.24
CA LYS A 17 -11.77 0.92 -9.28
C LYS A 17 -12.25 -0.26 -8.44
N VAL A 18 -12.29 -0.07 -7.14
CA VAL A 18 -12.86 -1.05 -6.22
C VAL A 18 -14.23 -1.40 -6.74
N ASN A 19 -14.36 -2.60 -7.25
CA ASN A 19 -15.67 -3.14 -7.48
C ASN A 19 -16.16 -3.75 -6.16
N ARG A 20 -17.45 -4.00 -6.08
CA ARG A 20 -18.09 -4.60 -4.90
C ARG A 20 -17.52 -5.97 -4.51
N ALA A 21 -16.57 -6.50 -5.27
CA ALA A 21 -15.93 -7.80 -5.06
C ALA A 21 -14.66 -7.74 -4.20
N GLY A 22 -14.36 -6.61 -3.58
CA GLY A 22 -13.26 -6.49 -2.62
C GLY A 22 -11.88 -6.27 -3.24
N VAL A 23 -11.81 -5.88 -4.50
CA VAL A 23 -10.56 -5.45 -5.11
C VAL A 23 -10.28 -4.02 -4.65
N TYR A 24 -9.21 -3.85 -3.93
CA TYR A 24 -8.83 -2.54 -3.40
C TYR A 24 -8.28 -1.65 -4.51
N ASP A 25 -8.70 -0.40 -4.51
CA ASP A 25 -8.26 0.61 -5.46
C ASP A 25 -6.91 1.18 -5.01
N VAL A 26 -5.88 0.98 -5.82
CA VAL A 26 -4.54 1.49 -5.52
C VAL A 26 -4.51 3.01 -5.39
N ASP A 27 -5.25 3.72 -6.23
CA ASP A 27 -5.31 5.19 -6.18
C ASP A 27 -5.95 5.68 -4.89
N ALA A 28 -7.04 5.07 -4.47
CA ALA A 28 -7.70 5.38 -3.20
C ALA A 28 -6.77 5.11 -2.01
N CYS A 29 -6.00 4.04 -2.06
CA CYS A 29 -4.99 3.75 -1.04
C CYS A 29 -3.90 4.81 -0.99
N PHE A 30 -3.39 5.24 -2.14
CA PHE A 30 -2.39 6.31 -2.18
C PHE A 30 -2.93 7.62 -1.65
N VAL A 31 -4.15 7.99 -2.00
CA VAL A 31 -4.80 9.20 -1.47
C VAL A 31 -4.93 9.12 0.06
N ALA A 32 -5.43 8.00 0.56
CA ALA A 32 -5.55 7.80 2.01
C ALA A 32 -4.20 7.86 2.71
N LEU A 33 -3.17 7.27 2.13
CA LEU A 33 -1.82 7.21 2.69
C LEU A 33 -0.96 8.46 2.40
N SER A 34 -1.47 9.42 1.65
CA SER A 34 -0.76 10.68 1.40
C SER A 34 -0.65 11.58 2.63
N ASP A 35 -1.50 11.35 3.62
CA ASP A 35 -1.49 12.08 4.89
C ASP A 35 -0.61 11.35 5.91
N PRO A 36 0.40 12.03 6.50
CA PRO A 36 1.30 11.40 7.47
C PRO A 36 0.59 10.90 8.73
N THR A 37 -0.46 11.58 9.15
CA THR A 37 -1.25 11.14 10.31
C THR A 37 -1.98 9.84 10.04
N ARG A 38 -2.57 9.70 8.86
CA ARG A 38 -3.22 8.45 8.46
C ARG A 38 -2.22 7.31 8.35
N ARG A 39 -1.01 7.57 7.83
CA ARG A 39 0.06 6.55 7.83
C ARG A 39 0.43 6.14 9.25
N ALA A 40 0.52 7.07 10.18
CA ALA A 40 0.80 6.77 11.58
C ALA A 40 -0.28 5.89 12.22
N ILE A 41 -1.54 6.15 11.90
CA ILE A 41 -2.67 5.33 12.37
C ILE A 41 -2.55 3.90 11.86
N VAL A 42 -2.36 3.72 10.55
CA VAL A 42 -2.20 2.40 9.95
C VAL A 42 -1.00 1.68 10.55
N HIS A 43 0.13 2.36 10.64
CA HIS A 43 1.36 1.80 11.21
C HIS A 43 1.16 1.30 12.64
N THR A 44 0.49 2.10 13.46
CA THR A 44 0.17 1.72 14.85
C THR A 44 -0.72 0.48 14.90
N LEU A 45 -1.76 0.44 14.07
CA LEU A 45 -2.70 -0.67 14.04
C LEU A 45 -2.13 -1.95 13.43
N LEU A 46 -1.07 -1.86 12.64
CA LEU A 46 -0.39 -3.06 12.13
C LEU A 46 0.26 -3.87 13.24
N TYR A 47 0.63 -3.26 14.37
CA TYR A 47 1.18 -3.99 15.52
C TYR A 47 0.10 -4.72 16.30
N LYS A 48 -1.03 -4.07 16.56
CA LYS A 48 -2.15 -4.68 17.27
C LYS A 48 -3.42 -3.85 17.11
N PRO A 49 -4.59 -4.47 17.20
CA PRO A 49 -5.84 -3.74 17.30
C PRO A 49 -5.89 -2.87 18.56
N LEU A 50 -6.53 -1.71 18.46
CA LEU A 50 -6.65 -0.77 19.57
C LEU A 50 -8.05 -0.19 19.65
N PRO A 51 -8.59 0.01 20.87
CA PRO A 51 -9.77 0.84 21.07
C PRO A 51 -9.50 2.29 20.65
N ALA A 52 -10.54 3.00 20.26
CA ALA A 52 -10.44 4.38 19.77
C ALA A 52 -9.69 5.32 20.73
N GLY A 53 -9.97 5.22 22.02
CA GLY A 53 -9.32 6.06 23.03
C GLY A 53 -7.82 5.82 23.15
N GLU A 54 -7.39 4.56 23.11
CA GLU A 54 -5.98 4.21 23.14
C GLU A 54 -5.27 4.61 21.84
N LEU A 55 -5.95 4.43 20.70
CA LEU A 55 -5.42 4.85 19.41
C LEU A 55 -5.20 6.36 19.38
N ALA A 56 -6.17 7.14 19.86
CA ALA A 56 -6.05 8.60 19.93
C ALA A 56 -4.84 9.04 20.76
N LYS A 57 -4.60 8.38 21.89
CA LYS A 57 -3.42 8.63 22.72
C LYS A 57 -2.12 8.28 22.00
N SER A 58 -2.09 7.14 21.30
CA SER A 58 -0.90 6.67 20.60
C SER A 58 -0.47 7.60 19.47
N VAL A 59 -1.43 8.22 18.78
CA VAL A 59 -1.17 9.14 17.66
C VAL A 59 -1.27 10.60 18.06
N GLU A 60 -1.45 10.87 19.35
CA GLU A 60 -1.46 12.22 19.93
C GLU A 60 -2.46 13.17 19.26
N MET A 61 -3.72 12.73 19.14
CA MET A 61 -4.75 13.55 18.54
C MET A 61 -6.07 13.48 19.30
N SER A 62 -6.93 14.46 19.03
CA SER A 62 -8.26 14.48 19.61
C SER A 62 -9.12 13.35 19.03
N PRO A 63 -10.12 12.86 19.79
CA PRO A 63 -11.07 11.87 19.27
C PRO A 63 -11.80 12.32 18.00
N GLN A 64 -12.09 13.60 17.87
CA GLN A 64 -12.77 14.16 16.70
C GLN A 64 -11.88 14.12 15.45
N ALA A 65 -10.61 14.51 15.58
CA ALA A 65 -9.66 14.44 14.50
C ALA A 65 -9.40 12.99 14.09
N LEU A 66 -9.21 12.10 15.06
CA LEU A 66 -9.05 10.68 14.81
C LEU A 66 -10.23 10.09 14.05
N SER A 67 -11.44 10.43 14.46
CA SER A 67 -12.68 9.94 13.82
C SER A 67 -12.74 10.29 12.34
N ARG A 68 -12.30 11.48 11.97
CA ARG A 68 -12.26 11.91 10.56
C ARG A 68 -11.26 11.10 9.75
N HIS A 69 -10.07 10.86 10.28
CA HIS A 69 -9.05 10.05 9.61
C HIS A 69 -9.46 8.58 9.50
N LEU A 70 -10.05 8.03 10.55
CA LEU A 70 -10.55 6.65 10.54
C LEU A 70 -11.65 6.45 9.50
N ARG A 71 -12.51 7.45 9.32
CA ARG A 71 -13.55 7.39 8.27
C ARG A 71 -12.95 7.22 6.88
N VAL A 72 -11.92 7.99 6.56
CA VAL A 72 -11.19 7.87 5.28
C VAL A 72 -10.55 6.50 5.13
N LEU A 73 -9.85 6.05 6.17
CA LEU A 73 -9.15 4.76 6.16
C LEU A 73 -10.12 3.56 6.07
N ARG A 74 -11.26 3.64 6.73
CA ARG A 74 -12.28 2.60 6.65
C ARG A 74 -12.94 2.53 5.28
N LYS A 75 -13.18 3.68 4.67
CA LYS A 75 -13.80 3.77 3.35
C LYS A 75 -12.95 3.07 2.28
N VAL A 76 -11.63 3.14 2.38
CA VAL A 76 -10.71 2.46 1.45
C VAL A 76 -10.33 1.05 1.90
N GLY A 77 -10.81 0.61 3.04
CA GLY A 77 -10.59 -0.75 3.54
C GLY A 77 -9.26 -0.99 4.24
N LEU A 78 -8.47 0.05 4.49
CA LEU A 78 -7.19 -0.07 5.21
C LEU A 78 -7.36 -0.33 6.70
N VAL A 79 -8.48 0.09 7.26
CA VAL A 79 -8.84 -0.09 8.66
C VAL A 79 -10.27 -0.64 8.73
N VAL A 80 -10.49 -1.53 9.66
CA VAL A 80 -11.81 -2.07 10.00
C VAL A 80 -12.14 -1.77 11.45
N GLU A 81 -13.42 -1.61 11.71
CA GLU A 81 -13.96 -1.37 13.03
C GLU A 81 -14.81 -2.57 13.44
N HIS A 82 -14.65 -3.01 14.68
CA HIS A 82 -15.49 -4.05 15.25
C HIS A 82 -15.73 -3.78 16.74
N GLY A 83 -16.83 -4.30 17.28
CA GLY A 83 -17.10 -4.25 18.70
C GLY A 83 -16.32 -5.33 19.45
N LEU A 84 -16.02 -5.08 20.73
CA LEU A 84 -15.51 -6.13 21.61
C LEU A 84 -16.60 -7.14 21.92
N GLU A 85 -16.25 -8.43 21.95
CA GLU A 85 -17.18 -9.50 22.35
C GLU A 85 -17.78 -9.26 23.74
N ARG A 86 -16.98 -8.68 24.64
CA ARG A 86 -17.39 -8.39 26.03
C ARG A 86 -18.32 -7.16 26.17
N ASP A 87 -18.12 -6.19 25.28
CA ASP A 87 -18.91 -4.96 25.29
C ASP A 87 -18.97 -4.38 23.86
N ALA A 88 -20.11 -4.53 23.22
CA ALA A 88 -20.33 -4.04 21.87
C ALA A 88 -20.26 -2.51 21.74
N ARG A 89 -20.29 -1.78 22.87
CA ARG A 89 -20.14 -0.32 22.89
C ARG A 89 -18.70 0.11 22.69
N VAL A 90 -17.73 -0.76 23.01
CA VAL A 90 -16.33 -0.48 22.81
C VAL A 90 -15.95 -0.79 21.37
N ARG A 91 -15.53 0.23 20.64
CA ARG A 91 -15.08 0.11 19.25
C ARG A 91 -13.60 -0.12 19.20
N VAL A 92 -13.21 -1.18 18.52
CA VAL A 92 -11.81 -1.56 18.29
C VAL A 92 -11.50 -1.42 16.81
N TYR A 93 -10.38 -0.84 16.52
CA TYR A 93 -9.88 -0.66 15.15
C TYR A 93 -8.72 -1.60 14.89
N SER A 94 -8.72 -2.18 13.70
CA SER A 94 -7.64 -3.06 13.22
C SER A 94 -7.19 -2.61 11.85
N ALA A 95 -5.90 -2.75 11.57
CA ALA A 95 -5.39 -2.62 10.22
C ALA A 95 -5.79 -3.84 9.40
N ARG A 96 -5.94 -3.64 8.11
CA ARG A 96 -6.26 -4.70 7.17
C ARG A 96 -5.14 -4.81 6.13
N PRO A 97 -4.08 -5.61 6.41
CA PRO A 97 -2.89 -5.67 5.54
C PRO A 97 -3.19 -6.04 4.10
N VAL A 98 -4.22 -6.86 3.85
CA VAL A 98 -4.62 -7.26 2.51
C VAL A 98 -4.99 -6.06 1.62
N ALA A 99 -5.47 -4.98 2.22
CA ALA A 99 -5.80 -3.75 1.50
C ALA A 99 -4.57 -3.03 0.94
N LEU A 100 -3.38 -3.34 1.45
CA LEU A 100 -2.10 -2.80 0.96
C LEU A 100 -1.53 -3.58 -0.23
N GLU A 101 -2.05 -4.75 -0.55
CA GLU A 101 -1.54 -5.58 -1.64
C GLU A 101 -1.45 -4.85 -2.98
N PRO A 102 -2.46 -4.08 -3.42
CA PRO A 102 -2.35 -3.35 -4.68
C PRO A 102 -1.22 -2.31 -4.68
N VAL A 103 -0.97 -1.68 -3.55
CA VAL A 103 0.14 -0.72 -3.38
C VAL A 103 1.48 -1.46 -3.44
N GLN A 104 1.60 -2.56 -2.73
CA GLN A 104 2.80 -3.40 -2.72
C GLN A 104 3.10 -3.94 -4.12
N GLU A 105 2.09 -4.41 -4.82
CA GLU A 105 2.21 -4.92 -6.18
C GLU A 105 2.67 -3.83 -7.15
N TRP A 106 2.10 -2.64 -7.07
CA TRP A 106 2.51 -1.50 -7.88
C TRP A 106 3.97 -1.12 -7.61
N LEU A 107 4.35 -1.02 -6.34
CA LEU A 107 5.72 -0.71 -5.93
C LEU A 107 6.71 -1.77 -6.40
N TRP A 108 6.32 -3.03 -6.33
CA TRP A 108 7.16 -4.13 -6.81
C TRP A 108 7.42 -4.02 -8.31
N HIS A 109 6.38 -3.76 -9.11
CA HIS A 109 6.52 -3.58 -10.55
C HIS A 109 7.42 -2.38 -10.91
N VAL A 110 7.18 -1.25 -10.31
CA VAL A 110 7.96 -0.03 -10.55
C VAL A 110 9.40 -0.22 -10.09
N GLY A 111 9.60 -0.80 -8.91
CA GLY A 111 10.93 -1.09 -8.39
C GLY A 111 11.71 -2.05 -9.28
N ASN A 112 11.04 -3.07 -9.82
CA ASN A 112 11.64 -4.04 -10.71
C ASN A 112 12.05 -3.42 -12.07
N LEU A 113 11.17 -2.60 -12.64
CA LEU A 113 11.49 -1.85 -13.86
C LEU A 113 12.67 -0.90 -13.65
N TRP A 114 12.68 -0.20 -12.54
CA TRP A 114 13.77 0.70 -12.16
C TRP A 114 15.08 -0.05 -12.03
N GLN A 115 15.07 -1.20 -11.37
CA GLN A 115 16.26 -2.04 -11.21
C GLN A 115 16.80 -2.56 -12.53
N GLN A 116 15.92 -3.01 -13.42
CA GLN A 116 16.30 -3.44 -14.78
C GLN A 116 16.95 -2.30 -15.57
N GLN A 117 16.41 -1.10 -15.49
CA GLN A 117 16.97 0.08 -16.15
C GLN A 117 18.37 0.42 -15.61
N LEU A 118 18.55 0.36 -14.30
CA LEU A 118 19.84 0.60 -13.67
C LEU A 118 20.87 -0.43 -14.08
N GLU A 119 20.52 -1.71 -14.11
CA GLU A 119 21.41 -2.79 -14.53
C GLU A 119 21.79 -2.66 -16.01
N SER A 120 20.84 -2.34 -16.88
CA SER A 120 21.09 -2.11 -18.29
C SER A 120 22.05 -0.92 -18.49
N PHE A 121 21.82 0.17 -17.79
CA PHE A 121 22.68 1.33 -17.82
C PHE A 121 24.10 1.01 -17.33
N LYS A 122 24.21 0.29 -16.24
CA LYS A 122 25.48 -0.16 -15.67
C LYS A 122 26.27 -1.04 -16.65
N SER A 123 25.62 -2.02 -17.24
CA SER A 123 26.25 -2.90 -18.25
C SER A 123 26.75 -2.11 -19.45
N HIS A 124 25.98 -1.16 -19.92
CA HIS A 124 26.34 -0.30 -21.03
C HIS A 124 27.55 0.58 -20.70
N ALA A 125 27.56 1.18 -19.52
CA ALA A 125 28.69 1.98 -19.05
C ALA A 125 29.97 1.14 -18.88
N GLU A 126 29.86 -0.06 -18.33
CA GLU A 126 31.00 -0.98 -18.16
C GLU A 126 31.56 -1.44 -19.53
N SER A 127 30.70 -1.73 -20.48
CA SER A 127 31.10 -2.09 -21.84
C SER A 127 31.82 -0.94 -22.54
N ALA A 128 31.32 0.27 -22.42
CA ALA A 128 31.97 1.47 -22.97
C ALA A 128 33.34 1.71 -22.32
N HIS A 129 33.46 1.47 -21.01
CA HIS A 129 34.75 1.61 -20.31
C HIS A 129 35.76 0.56 -20.75
N ARG A 130 35.34 -0.68 -20.95
CA ARG A 130 36.22 -1.75 -21.46
C ARG A 130 36.69 -1.44 -22.88
N MET A 131 35.82 -0.94 -23.74
CA MET A 131 36.21 -0.53 -25.11
C MET A 131 37.25 0.59 -25.13
N ARG A 132 37.17 1.55 -24.22
CA ARG A 132 38.17 2.60 -24.08
C ARG A 132 39.53 2.07 -23.63
N ARG A 133 39.52 1.06 -22.73
CA ARG A 133 40.77 0.44 -22.25
C ARG A 133 41.48 -0.38 -23.29
N THR A 134 40.79 -0.99 -24.24
CA THR A 134 41.37 -1.81 -25.29
C THR A 134 41.89 -0.98 -26.48
N ARG A 135 41.61 0.31 -26.55
CA ARG A 135 42.06 1.24 -27.59
C ARG A 135 43.35 2.00 -27.29
N SER A 136 43.87 1.88 -26.09
CA SER A 136 45.16 2.50 -25.71
C SER A 136 46.30 1.54 -25.84
#